data_76143b0aa3e50a8c1c8b60cfbc88a40b
#
_entry.id   76143b0aa3e50a8c1c8b60cfbc88a40b
#
_cell.length_a   1.000
_cell.length_b   1.000
_cell.length_c   1.000
_cell.angle_alpha   90.00
_cell.angle_beta   90.00
_cell.angle_gamma   90.00
#
_symmetry.space_group_name_H-M   'P 1'
#
loop_
_entity.id
_entity.type
_entity.pdbx_description
1 polymer ?
#
loop_
_entity_poly.entity_id
_entity_poly.type
_entity_poly.pdbx_seq_one_letter_code
_entity_poly.pdbx_strand_id
1 'polypeptide(L)'
;MRQAKRAAVEVNLEQGLANKAFKIGLISAIGPACGVFIVMVGLMASIGGPMAWLRLSIIGAAATELSAATMGAQAAGVEFGGNGYTLTVMAVSWFAMALNGAGWLLVSGTVTPALEKLRGKLSGGDAKWLAVLSGACSLGIFGYLNANEIKKGLGSTIACLAGALSMVAIMKLIVPKHPKLAEYSLGIAMIIGMFFAVMHDLAVA
;
A
#
# COMPACT_ATOMS: atom_id res chain seq x y z
N MET A 1 12.65 0.16 19.58
CA MET A 1 12.04 0.07 20.93
C MET A 1 12.92 0.66 22.06
N ARG A 2 14.19 0.27 22.22
CA ARG A 2 15.08 0.84 23.27
C ARG A 2 15.25 2.36 23.16
N GLN A 3 15.51 2.88 21.97
CA GLN A 3 15.65 4.32 21.71
C GLN A 3 14.35 5.09 21.99
N ALA A 4 13.20 4.55 21.51
CA ALA A 4 11.89 5.15 21.77
C ALA A 4 11.57 5.24 23.27
N LYS A 5 11.94 4.22 24.06
CA LYS A 5 11.78 4.28 25.51
C LYS A 5 12.67 5.32 26.19
N ARG A 6 13.90 5.54 25.69
CA ARG A 6 14.78 6.60 26.20
C ARG A 6 14.22 7.97 25.88
N ALA A 7 13.83 8.20 24.61
CA ALA A 7 13.18 9.44 24.22
C ALA A 7 11.89 9.72 24.99
N ALA A 8 11.09 8.69 25.31
CA ALA A 8 9.88 8.84 26.09
C ALA A 8 10.15 9.42 27.50
N VAL A 9 11.29 9.08 28.11
CA VAL A 9 11.70 9.64 29.41
C VAL A 9 12.09 11.12 29.26
N GLU A 10 12.81 11.46 28.18
CA GLU A 10 13.25 12.85 27.90
C GLU A 10 12.08 13.82 27.69
N VAL A 11 10.97 13.32 27.11
CA VAL A 11 9.74 14.11 26.88
C VAL A 11 8.69 13.94 27.98
N ASN A 12 9.06 13.38 29.14
CA ASN A 12 8.18 13.15 30.29
C ASN A 12 6.87 12.38 29.96
N LEU A 13 6.94 11.38 29.07
CA LEU A 13 5.80 10.51 28.79
C LEU A 13 5.54 9.55 29.95
N GLU A 14 4.27 9.29 30.24
CA GLU A 14 3.83 8.36 31.27
C GLU A 14 4.50 6.99 31.13
N GLN A 15 4.99 6.45 32.26
CA GLN A 15 5.61 5.14 32.30
C GLN A 15 4.64 4.06 31.81
N GLY A 16 5.07 3.26 30.84
CA GLY A 16 4.24 2.22 30.23
C GLY A 16 3.54 2.60 28.93
N LEU A 17 3.35 3.89 28.62
CA LEU A 17 2.70 4.34 27.39
C LEU A 17 3.44 3.86 26.14
N ALA A 18 4.78 3.88 26.15
CA ALA A 18 5.60 3.36 25.07
C ALA A 18 5.40 1.85 24.82
N ASN A 19 5.19 1.06 25.87
CA ASN A 19 4.89 -0.37 25.75
C ASN A 19 3.48 -0.59 25.21
N LYS A 20 2.50 0.20 25.67
CA LYS A 20 1.12 0.15 25.18
C LYS A 20 1.05 0.52 23.70
N ALA A 21 1.70 1.61 23.31
CA ALA A 21 1.79 2.03 21.90
C ALA A 21 2.45 0.95 21.04
N PHE A 22 3.53 0.32 21.52
CA PHE A 22 4.18 -0.77 20.79
C PHE A 22 3.26 -1.98 20.59
N LYS A 23 2.53 -2.40 21.63
CA LYS A 23 1.57 -3.51 21.52
C LYS A 23 0.44 -3.20 20.53
N ILE A 24 -0.11 -1.98 20.61
CA ILE A 24 -1.15 -1.53 19.66
C ILE A 24 -0.59 -1.54 18.24
N GLY A 25 0.58 -0.93 18.01
CA GLY A 25 1.21 -0.91 16.70
C GLY A 25 1.52 -2.30 16.13
N LEU A 26 1.99 -3.23 16.98
CA LEU A 26 2.25 -4.61 16.58
C LEU A 26 0.97 -5.33 16.12
N ILE A 27 -0.11 -5.19 16.89
CA ILE A 27 -1.39 -5.82 16.56
C ILE A 27 -1.98 -5.19 15.29
N SER A 28 -1.96 -3.85 15.18
CA SER A 28 -2.47 -3.12 14.01
C SER A 28 -1.72 -3.44 12.71
N ALA A 29 -0.44 -3.80 12.81
CA ALA A 29 0.39 -4.12 11.66
C ALA A 29 0.07 -5.51 11.04
N ILE A 30 -0.53 -6.44 11.78
CA ILE A 30 -0.76 -7.82 11.31
C ILE A 30 -1.64 -7.85 10.05
N GLY A 31 -2.76 -7.14 10.04
CA GLY A 31 -3.70 -7.11 8.91
C GLY A 31 -3.04 -6.59 7.62
N PRO A 32 -2.51 -5.37 7.61
CA PRO A 32 -1.78 -4.84 6.45
C PRO A 32 -0.59 -5.69 6.03
N ALA A 33 0.17 -6.26 6.97
CA ALA A 33 1.30 -7.13 6.66
C ALA A 33 0.87 -8.42 5.93
N CYS A 34 -0.25 -9.03 6.33
CA CYS A 34 -0.81 -10.18 5.62
C CYS A 34 -1.20 -9.81 4.18
N GLY A 35 -1.83 -8.65 3.97
CA GLY A 35 -2.19 -8.18 2.64
C GLY A 35 -0.96 -7.98 1.75
N VAL A 36 0.07 -7.32 2.25
CA VAL A 36 1.34 -7.12 1.52
C VAL A 36 2.03 -8.46 1.24
N PHE A 37 2.01 -9.41 2.20
CA PHE A 37 2.59 -10.73 2.03
C PHE A 37 1.95 -11.51 0.86
N ILE A 38 0.63 -11.46 0.73
CA ILE A 38 -0.08 -12.13 -0.37
C ILE A 38 0.35 -11.55 -1.72
N VAL A 39 0.41 -10.22 -1.84
CA VAL A 39 0.87 -9.56 -3.07
C VAL A 39 2.34 -9.90 -3.35
N MET A 40 3.17 -9.97 -2.32
CA MET A 40 4.58 -10.37 -2.44
C MET A 40 4.71 -11.77 -3.03
N VAL A 41 3.92 -12.74 -2.54
CA VAL A 41 3.92 -14.13 -3.08
C VAL A 41 3.51 -14.13 -4.55
N GLY A 42 2.51 -13.34 -4.93
CA GLY A 42 2.11 -13.20 -6.34
C GLY A 42 3.22 -12.62 -7.22
N LEU A 43 3.97 -11.63 -6.72
CA LEU A 43 5.08 -11.03 -7.46
C LEU A 43 6.34 -11.93 -7.53
N MET A 44 6.51 -12.87 -6.61
CA MET A 44 7.67 -13.78 -6.62
C MET A 44 7.82 -14.55 -7.93
N ALA A 45 6.72 -14.92 -8.56
CA ALA A 45 6.73 -15.64 -9.83
C ALA A 45 7.33 -14.81 -10.98
N SER A 46 7.16 -13.49 -10.96
CA SER A 46 7.57 -12.61 -12.07
C SER A 46 8.91 -11.93 -11.82
N ILE A 47 9.20 -11.48 -10.59
CA ILE A 47 10.43 -10.73 -10.28
C ILE A 47 11.45 -11.52 -9.44
N GLY A 48 11.12 -12.75 -9.08
CA GLY A 48 11.94 -13.60 -8.23
C GLY A 48 11.75 -13.33 -6.74
N GLY A 49 11.89 -14.40 -5.94
CA GLY A 49 11.63 -14.38 -4.50
C GLY A 49 12.44 -13.36 -3.70
N PRO A 50 13.78 -13.33 -3.83
CA PRO A 50 14.61 -12.39 -3.07
C PRO A 50 14.28 -10.93 -3.35
N MET A 51 14.01 -10.55 -4.61
CA MET A 51 13.67 -9.18 -4.97
C MET A 51 12.28 -8.80 -4.49
N ALA A 52 11.28 -9.66 -4.66
CA ALA A 52 9.93 -9.44 -4.14
C ALA A 52 9.95 -9.24 -2.63
N TRP A 53 10.68 -10.08 -1.90
CA TRP A 53 10.83 -9.96 -0.46
C TRP A 53 11.46 -8.63 -0.06
N LEU A 54 12.63 -8.30 -0.61
CA LEU A 54 13.37 -7.08 -0.28
C LEU A 54 12.53 -5.83 -0.54
N ARG A 55 11.90 -5.76 -1.72
CA ARG A 55 11.15 -4.57 -2.14
C ARG A 55 9.89 -4.36 -1.33
N LEU A 56 9.10 -5.40 -1.09
CA LEU A 56 7.82 -5.27 -0.41
C LEU A 56 7.90 -5.29 1.11
N SER A 57 8.95 -5.91 1.69
CA SER A 57 9.08 -5.95 3.15
C SER A 57 9.80 -4.72 3.74
N ILE A 58 10.62 -4.01 2.97
CA ILE A 58 11.51 -2.97 3.50
C ILE A 58 11.28 -1.61 2.84
N ILE A 59 11.19 -1.54 1.52
CA ILE A 59 11.38 -0.29 0.77
C ILE A 59 10.10 0.21 0.10
N GLY A 60 9.29 -0.67 -0.49
CA GLY A 60 8.23 -0.30 -1.43
C GLY A 60 6.82 -0.59 -0.96
N ALA A 61 5.87 -0.15 -1.76
CA ALA A 61 4.47 -0.52 -1.66
C ALA A 61 4.09 -1.41 -2.85
N ALA A 62 3.26 -2.41 -2.61
CA ALA A 62 2.89 -3.43 -3.62
C ALA A 62 2.43 -2.82 -4.96
N ALA A 63 1.54 -1.83 -4.91
CA ALA A 63 1.01 -1.19 -6.12
C ALA A 63 2.08 -0.42 -6.92
N THR A 64 2.95 0.32 -6.24
CA THR A 64 4.00 1.12 -6.90
C THR A 64 5.11 0.24 -7.47
N GLU A 65 5.48 -0.83 -6.76
CA GLU A 65 6.49 -1.77 -7.23
C GLU A 65 6.00 -2.56 -8.46
N LEU A 66 4.75 -3.03 -8.43
CA LEU A 66 4.14 -3.69 -9.58
C LEU A 66 4.07 -2.75 -10.79
N SER A 67 3.63 -1.51 -10.58
CA SER A 67 3.57 -0.52 -11.67
C SER A 67 4.94 -0.24 -12.27
N ALA A 68 5.96 -0.04 -11.43
CA ALA A 68 7.33 0.21 -11.89
C ALA A 68 7.91 -0.99 -12.64
N ALA A 69 7.70 -2.22 -12.14
CA ALA A 69 8.14 -3.43 -12.82
C ALA A 69 7.45 -3.61 -14.18
N THR A 70 6.14 -3.36 -14.25
CA THR A 70 5.36 -3.41 -15.50
C THR A 70 5.85 -2.39 -16.50
N MET A 71 6.08 -1.14 -16.07
CA MET A 71 6.64 -0.09 -16.94
C MET A 71 8.03 -0.45 -17.46
N GLY A 72 8.88 -1.07 -16.63
CA GLY A 72 10.19 -1.56 -17.04
C GLY A 72 10.09 -2.64 -18.12
N ALA A 73 9.19 -3.60 -17.98
CA ALA A 73 8.94 -4.63 -18.99
C ALA A 73 8.39 -4.03 -20.30
N GLN A 74 7.44 -3.11 -20.21
CA GLN A 74 6.87 -2.41 -21.36
C GLN A 74 7.91 -1.57 -22.10
N ALA A 75 8.83 -0.92 -21.40
CA ALA A 75 9.94 -0.19 -22.02
C ALA A 75 10.88 -1.11 -22.80
N ALA A 76 10.97 -2.39 -22.43
CA ALA A 76 11.67 -3.42 -23.18
C ALA A 76 10.80 -4.09 -24.28
N GLY A 77 9.58 -3.59 -24.52
CA GLY A 77 8.67 -4.11 -25.53
C GLY A 77 8.00 -5.45 -25.20
N VAL A 78 7.98 -5.83 -23.90
CA VAL A 78 7.47 -7.13 -23.43
C VAL A 78 6.39 -6.92 -22.38
N GLU A 79 5.38 -7.78 -22.36
CA GLU A 79 4.37 -7.81 -21.30
C GLU A 79 4.98 -8.40 -20.01
N PHE A 80 4.68 -7.77 -18.87
CA PHE A 80 5.18 -8.19 -17.57
C PHE A 80 4.70 -9.60 -17.21
N GLY A 81 5.65 -10.53 -17.03
CA GLY A 81 5.36 -11.94 -16.74
C GLY A 81 4.80 -12.73 -17.91
N GLY A 82 4.71 -12.13 -19.13
CA GLY A 82 4.20 -12.75 -20.34
C GLY A 82 5.27 -13.52 -21.14
N ASN A 83 4.86 -13.96 -22.35
CA ASN A 83 5.78 -14.60 -23.29
C ASN A 83 6.88 -13.62 -23.71
N GLY A 84 8.14 -14.04 -23.58
CA GLY A 84 9.29 -13.17 -23.86
C GLY A 84 9.85 -12.42 -22.65
N TYR A 85 9.29 -12.61 -21.45
CA TYR A 85 9.82 -12.04 -20.21
C TYR A 85 11.07 -12.81 -19.76
N THR A 86 12.21 -12.47 -20.40
CA THR A 86 13.51 -13.08 -20.14
C THR A 86 14.17 -12.51 -18.87
N LEU A 87 15.26 -13.13 -18.43
CA LEU A 87 16.09 -12.64 -17.32
C LEU A 87 16.57 -11.19 -17.55
N THR A 88 16.87 -10.82 -18.79
CA THR A 88 17.26 -9.45 -19.15
C THR A 88 16.12 -8.47 -18.92
N VAL A 89 14.90 -8.81 -19.36
CA VAL A 89 13.71 -7.97 -19.12
C VAL A 89 13.37 -7.89 -17.65
N MET A 90 13.53 -8.99 -16.92
CA MET A 90 13.37 -9.01 -15.45
C MET A 90 14.39 -8.05 -14.79
N ALA A 91 15.64 -8.04 -15.22
CA ALA A 91 16.64 -7.09 -14.73
C ALA A 91 16.25 -5.63 -15.01
N VAL A 92 15.72 -5.33 -16.21
CA VAL A 92 15.18 -4.00 -16.53
C VAL A 92 14.05 -3.62 -15.58
N SER A 93 13.13 -4.55 -15.28
CA SER A 93 12.07 -4.34 -14.29
C SER A 93 12.64 -4.03 -12.90
N TRP A 94 13.69 -4.71 -12.46
CA TRP A 94 14.35 -4.43 -11.19
C TRP A 94 14.97 -3.04 -11.14
N PHE A 95 15.62 -2.60 -12.22
CA PHE A 95 16.15 -1.24 -12.34
C PHE A 95 15.04 -0.19 -12.31
N ALA A 96 13.93 -0.42 -13.01
CA ALA A 96 12.76 0.48 -12.96
C ALA A 96 12.20 0.62 -11.55
N MET A 97 12.07 -0.49 -10.80
CA MET A 97 11.67 -0.48 -9.40
C MET A 97 12.67 0.30 -8.53
N ALA A 98 13.98 0.11 -8.73
CA ALA A 98 15.01 0.81 -7.97
C ALA A 98 15.00 2.32 -8.25
N LEU A 99 14.87 2.73 -9.52
CA LEU A 99 14.75 4.12 -9.94
C LEU A 99 13.49 4.78 -9.36
N ASN A 100 12.36 4.07 -9.36
CA ASN A 100 11.13 4.56 -8.74
C ASN A 100 11.34 4.88 -7.25
N GLY A 101 11.96 3.99 -6.50
CA GLY A 101 12.26 4.20 -5.08
C GLY A 101 13.28 5.33 -4.85
N ALA A 102 14.37 5.36 -5.61
CA ALA A 102 15.39 6.41 -5.51
C ALA A 102 14.83 7.78 -5.91
N GLY A 103 14.05 7.85 -6.99
CA GLY A 103 13.39 9.07 -7.44
C GLY A 103 12.44 9.63 -6.38
N TRP A 104 11.64 8.77 -5.78
CA TRP A 104 10.76 9.16 -4.68
C TRP A 104 11.53 9.76 -3.50
N LEU A 105 12.61 9.12 -3.06
CA LEU A 105 13.44 9.61 -1.95
C LEU A 105 14.08 10.96 -2.25
N LEU A 106 14.64 11.13 -3.47
CA LEU A 106 15.22 12.39 -3.91
C LEU A 106 14.19 13.52 -3.93
N VAL A 107 13.04 13.29 -4.57
CA VAL A 107 11.97 14.28 -4.65
C VAL A 107 11.45 14.62 -3.27
N SER A 108 11.14 13.62 -2.44
CA SER A 108 10.67 13.87 -1.08
C SER A 108 11.70 14.65 -0.25
N GLY A 109 12.97 14.27 -0.31
CA GLY A 109 14.03 14.94 0.45
C GLY A 109 14.24 16.40 0.04
N THR A 110 14.18 16.70 -1.26
CA THR A 110 14.43 18.06 -1.79
C THR A 110 13.19 18.95 -1.75
N VAL A 111 12.00 18.41 -1.98
CA VAL A 111 10.77 19.19 -2.16
C VAL A 111 9.98 19.35 -0.86
N THR A 112 10.17 18.48 0.14
CA THR A 112 9.44 18.55 1.42
C THR A 112 9.49 19.93 2.09
N PRO A 113 10.63 20.64 2.19
CA PRO A 113 10.65 21.96 2.79
C PRO A 113 9.80 23.01 2.04
N ALA A 114 9.74 22.90 0.71
CA ALA A 114 8.90 23.76 -0.13
C ALA A 114 7.41 23.40 0.03
N LEU A 115 7.09 22.11 0.11
CA LEU A 115 5.73 21.62 0.35
C LEU A 115 5.20 22.04 1.73
N GLU A 116 6.04 22.04 2.77
CA GLU A 116 5.64 22.54 4.09
C GLU A 116 5.29 24.05 4.07
N LYS A 117 6.07 24.85 3.35
CA LYS A 117 5.76 26.27 3.17
C LYS A 117 4.44 26.46 2.38
N LEU A 118 4.25 25.69 1.32
CA LEU A 118 3.01 25.70 0.53
C LEU A 118 1.82 25.25 1.37
N ARG A 119 1.97 24.18 2.14
CA ARG A 119 0.97 23.68 3.07
C ARG A 119 0.55 24.74 4.08
N GLY A 120 1.52 25.44 4.68
CA GLY A 120 1.25 26.56 5.60
C GLY A 120 0.47 27.70 4.94
N LYS A 121 0.80 28.05 3.69
CA LYS A 121 0.08 29.06 2.91
C LYS A 121 -1.35 28.64 2.56
N LEU A 122 -1.54 27.41 2.11
CA LEU A 122 -2.86 26.86 1.73
C LEU A 122 -3.79 26.69 2.92
N SER A 123 -3.23 26.34 4.09
CA SER A 123 -4.04 26.16 5.30
C SER A 123 -4.54 27.48 5.90
N GLY A 124 -3.88 28.61 5.59
CA GLY A 124 -4.18 29.88 6.23
C GLY A 124 -4.16 29.85 7.76
N GLY A 125 -3.51 28.80 8.34
CA GLY A 125 -3.50 28.53 9.78
C GLY A 125 -4.64 27.62 10.27
N ASP A 126 -5.57 27.20 9.39
CA ASP A 126 -6.67 26.31 9.77
C ASP A 126 -6.30 24.84 9.60
N ALA A 127 -6.11 24.14 10.74
CA ALA A 127 -5.79 22.73 10.78
C ALA A 127 -6.92 21.83 10.22
N LYS A 128 -8.18 22.25 10.34
CA LYS A 128 -9.34 21.50 9.84
C LYS A 128 -9.37 21.49 8.32
N TRP A 129 -9.17 22.65 7.71
CA TRP A 129 -9.06 22.77 6.26
C TRP A 129 -7.94 21.90 5.70
N LEU A 130 -6.80 21.89 6.36
CA LEU A 130 -5.66 21.08 5.97
C LEU A 130 -5.95 19.59 6.03
N ALA A 131 -6.65 19.12 7.06
CA ALA A 131 -7.08 17.73 7.18
C ALA A 131 -8.03 17.33 6.04
N VAL A 132 -8.99 18.19 5.70
CA VAL A 132 -9.92 17.99 4.58
C VAL A 132 -9.15 17.93 3.25
N LEU A 133 -8.24 18.87 3.01
CA LEU A 133 -7.43 18.89 1.78
C LEU A 133 -6.58 17.62 1.65
N SER A 134 -5.89 17.21 2.71
CA SER A 134 -5.09 15.97 2.74
C SER A 134 -5.94 14.73 2.49
N GLY A 135 -7.13 14.66 3.10
CA GLY A 135 -8.09 13.59 2.86
C GLY A 135 -8.58 13.54 1.43
N ALA A 136 -8.94 14.70 0.85
CA ALA A 136 -9.38 14.80 -0.54
C ALA A 136 -8.29 14.37 -1.53
N CYS A 137 -7.03 14.79 -1.32
CA CYS A 137 -5.90 14.37 -2.13
C CYS A 137 -5.69 12.85 -2.06
N SER A 138 -5.74 12.27 -0.86
CA SER A 138 -5.61 10.82 -0.68
C SER A 138 -6.73 10.06 -1.38
N LEU A 139 -7.98 10.48 -1.22
CA LEU A 139 -9.12 9.89 -1.91
C LEU A 139 -9.00 10.00 -3.44
N GLY A 140 -8.50 11.13 -3.95
CA GLY A 140 -8.25 11.33 -5.38
C GLY A 140 -7.23 10.34 -5.93
N ILE A 141 -6.10 10.14 -5.23
CA ILE A 141 -5.07 9.18 -5.61
C ILE A 141 -5.61 7.75 -5.60
N PHE A 142 -6.27 7.34 -4.52
CA PHE A 142 -6.85 5.99 -4.44
C PHE A 142 -7.97 5.78 -5.46
N GLY A 143 -8.78 6.81 -5.73
CA GLY A 143 -9.79 6.77 -6.78
C GLY A 143 -9.18 6.55 -8.17
N TYR A 144 -8.09 7.27 -8.49
CA TYR A 144 -7.36 7.10 -9.73
C TYR A 144 -6.76 5.69 -9.87
N LEU A 145 -6.12 5.18 -8.82
CA LEU A 145 -5.55 3.83 -8.82
C LEU A 145 -6.64 2.77 -9.04
N ASN A 146 -7.76 2.87 -8.32
CA ASN A 146 -8.90 1.96 -8.51
C ASN A 146 -9.48 2.04 -9.93
N ALA A 147 -9.63 3.23 -10.49
CA ALA A 147 -10.11 3.41 -11.86
C ALA A 147 -9.20 2.72 -12.89
N ASN A 148 -7.89 2.73 -12.67
CA ASN A 148 -6.94 2.01 -13.53
C ASN A 148 -7.05 0.48 -13.37
N GLU A 149 -7.29 -0.02 -12.16
CA GLU A 149 -7.51 -1.46 -11.94
C GLU A 149 -8.81 -1.94 -12.60
N ILE A 150 -9.89 -1.17 -12.49
CA ILE A 150 -11.19 -1.49 -13.12
C ILE A 150 -11.05 -1.63 -14.64
N LYS A 151 -10.21 -0.83 -15.28
CA LYS A 151 -9.97 -0.91 -16.73
C LYS A 151 -9.30 -2.21 -17.18
N LYS A 152 -8.65 -2.95 -16.29
CA LYS A 152 -7.93 -4.19 -16.64
C LYS A 152 -8.87 -5.37 -16.93
N GLY A 153 -10.10 -5.37 -16.44
CA GLY A 153 -11.07 -6.41 -16.74
C GLY A 153 -12.11 -6.63 -15.64
N LEU A 154 -13.01 -7.57 -15.89
CA LEU A 154 -14.11 -7.89 -14.97
C LEU A 154 -13.61 -8.45 -13.63
N GLY A 155 -12.61 -9.33 -13.63
CA GLY A 155 -12.04 -9.89 -12.41
C GLY A 155 -11.51 -8.81 -11.46
N SER A 156 -10.76 -7.84 -11.98
CA SER A 156 -10.28 -6.67 -11.20
C SER A 156 -11.44 -5.80 -10.70
N THR A 157 -12.47 -5.60 -11.52
CA THR A 157 -13.66 -4.85 -11.13
C THR A 157 -14.41 -5.53 -9.98
N ILE A 158 -14.57 -6.85 -10.07
CA ILE A 158 -15.20 -7.67 -9.01
C ILE A 158 -14.36 -7.59 -7.72
N ALA A 159 -13.04 -7.70 -7.82
CA ALA A 159 -12.14 -7.55 -6.68
C ALA A 159 -12.33 -6.20 -5.97
N CYS A 160 -12.34 -5.10 -6.73
CA CYS A 160 -12.53 -3.75 -6.20
C CYS A 160 -13.91 -3.58 -5.53
N LEU A 161 -14.99 -4.04 -6.18
CA LEU A 161 -16.34 -3.93 -5.65
C LEU A 161 -16.53 -4.80 -4.41
N ALA A 162 -16.12 -6.06 -4.46
CA ALA A 162 -16.25 -6.99 -3.34
C ALA A 162 -15.41 -6.53 -2.14
N GLY A 163 -14.18 -6.05 -2.38
CA GLY A 163 -13.33 -5.46 -1.34
C GLY A 163 -13.96 -4.22 -0.71
N ALA A 164 -14.47 -3.29 -1.52
CA ALA A 164 -15.11 -2.07 -1.04
C ALA A 164 -16.38 -2.37 -0.22
N LEU A 165 -17.26 -3.24 -0.73
CA LEU A 165 -18.49 -3.64 -0.04
C LEU A 165 -18.18 -4.36 1.28
N SER A 166 -17.19 -5.26 1.27
CA SER A 166 -16.72 -5.94 2.48
C SER A 166 -16.18 -4.95 3.52
N MET A 167 -15.40 -3.96 3.10
CA MET A 167 -14.88 -2.93 3.99
C MET A 167 -16.01 -2.12 4.62
N VAL A 168 -17.00 -1.69 3.83
CA VAL A 168 -18.19 -0.97 4.31
C VAL A 168 -18.98 -1.83 5.29
N ALA A 169 -19.20 -3.10 4.96
CA ALA A 169 -19.92 -4.03 5.83
C ALA A 169 -19.20 -4.24 7.17
N ILE A 170 -17.89 -4.47 7.14
CA ILE A 170 -17.08 -4.63 8.35
C ILE A 170 -17.15 -3.37 9.21
N MET A 171 -16.93 -2.19 8.62
CA MET A 171 -16.92 -0.93 9.34
C MET A 171 -18.28 -0.55 9.93
N LYS A 172 -19.39 -0.83 9.23
CA LYS A 172 -20.74 -0.48 9.69
C LYS A 172 -21.39 -1.52 10.59
N LEU A 173 -21.16 -2.81 10.35
CA LEU A 173 -21.89 -3.89 11.02
C LEU A 173 -21.07 -4.57 12.12
N ILE A 174 -19.75 -4.69 11.94
CA ILE A 174 -18.88 -5.49 12.82
C ILE A 174 -18.12 -4.61 13.79
N VAL A 175 -17.48 -3.56 13.31
CA VAL A 175 -16.65 -2.65 14.12
C VAL A 175 -17.42 -2.00 15.29
N PRO A 176 -18.68 -1.58 15.15
CA PRO A 176 -19.43 -1.04 16.30
C PRO A 176 -19.61 -2.03 17.44
N LYS A 177 -19.66 -3.34 17.15
CA LYS A 177 -19.78 -4.42 18.15
C LYS A 177 -18.42 -4.90 18.64
N HIS A 178 -17.42 -4.88 17.78
CA HIS A 178 -16.06 -5.37 18.03
C HIS A 178 -14.99 -4.39 17.53
N PRO A 179 -14.70 -3.31 18.29
CA PRO A 179 -13.78 -2.25 17.83
C PRO A 179 -12.37 -2.73 17.47
N LYS A 180 -11.91 -3.83 18.07
CA LYS A 180 -10.60 -4.44 17.75
C LYS A 180 -10.50 -4.97 16.32
N LEU A 181 -11.64 -5.31 15.68
CA LEU A 181 -11.66 -5.79 14.32
C LEU A 181 -11.43 -4.68 13.28
N ALA A 182 -11.53 -3.41 13.67
CA ALA A 182 -11.17 -2.29 12.80
C ALA A 182 -9.72 -2.38 12.30
N GLU A 183 -8.81 -2.88 13.12
CA GLU A 183 -7.39 -3.03 12.80
C GLU A 183 -7.14 -4.08 11.69
N TYR A 184 -7.99 -5.09 11.60
CA TYR A 184 -7.90 -6.19 10.63
C TYR A 184 -8.79 -5.98 9.40
N SER A 185 -9.63 -4.94 9.40
CA SER A 185 -10.67 -4.74 8.39
C SER A 185 -10.11 -4.67 6.96
N LEU A 186 -8.96 -4.00 6.79
CA LEU A 186 -8.30 -3.88 5.49
C LEU A 186 -7.84 -5.25 4.97
N GLY A 187 -7.13 -6.02 5.79
CA GLY A 187 -6.66 -7.36 5.42
C GLY A 187 -7.81 -8.31 5.06
N ILE A 188 -8.87 -8.30 5.86
CA ILE A 188 -10.07 -9.13 5.61
C ILE A 188 -10.75 -8.71 4.30
N ALA A 189 -10.96 -7.41 4.08
CA ALA A 189 -11.58 -6.91 2.86
C ALA A 189 -10.75 -7.24 1.60
N MET A 190 -9.42 -7.18 1.68
CA MET A 190 -8.52 -7.57 0.58
C MET A 190 -8.66 -9.07 0.26
N ILE A 191 -8.64 -9.94 1.26
CA ILE A 191 -8.79 -11.39 1.07
C ILE A 191 -10.14 -11.71 0.43
N ILE A 192 -11.23 -11.09 0.90
CA ILE A 192 -12.56 -11.28 0.33
C ILE A 192 -12.60 -10.80 -1.12
N GLY A 193 -12.04 -9.62 -1.42
CA GLY A 193 -11.96 -9.10 -2.78
C GLY A 193 -11.23 -10.05 -3.74
N MET A 194 -10.05 -10.54 -3.33
CA MET A 194 -9.27 -11.51 -4.11
C MET A 194 -10.02 -12.85 -4.29
N PHE A 195 -10.68 -13.34 -3.25
CA PHE A 195 -11.45 -14.58 -3.32
C PHE A 195 -12.54 -14.51 -4.40
N PHE A 196 -13.33 -13.43 -4.44
CA PHE A 196 -14.36 -13.25 -5.44
C PHE A 196 -13.80 -13.07 -6.85
N ALA A 197 -12.65 -12.40 -7.01
CA ALA A 197 -11.98 -12.28 -8.31
C ALA A 197 -11.53 -13.64 -8.83
N VAL A 198 -10.86 -14.44 -8.00
CA VAL A 198 -10.41 -15.79 -8.37
C VAL A 198 -11.59 -16.72 -8.71
N MET A 199 -12.66 -16.67 -7.93
CA MET A 199 -13.86 -17.44 -8.22
C MET A 199 -14.49 -17.07 -9.56
N HIS A 200 -14.52 -15.80 -9.91
CA HIS A 200 -14.98 -15.33 -11.22
C HIS A 200 -14.08 -15.86 -12.34
N ASP A 201 -12.77 -15.70 -12.20
CA ASP A 201 -11.82 -16.09 -13.24
C ASP A 201 -11.84 -17.62 -13.47
N LEU A 202 -12.00 -18.42 -12.41
CA LEU A 202 -12.20 -19.87 -12.52
C LEU A 202 -13.54 -20.25 -13.15
N ALA A 203 -14.57 -19.42 -13.03
CA ALA A 203 -15.88 -19.69 -13.61
C ALA A 203 -15.95 -19.32 -15.10
N VAL A 204 -15.04 -18.46 -15.58
CA VAL A 204 -14.99 -17.98 -16.98
C VAL A 204 -13.89 -18.69 -17.78
N ALA A 205 -12.90 -19.32 -17.12
CA ALA A 205 -11.86 -20.13 -17.75
C ALA A 205 -12.38 -21.49 -18.20
#